data_372ca3d98ecfa22c53c3f8f6c3854faf
#
_entry.id   372ca3d98ecfa22c53c3f8f6c3854faf
#
_cell.length_a   1.000
_cell.length_b   1.000
_cell.length_c   1.000
_cell.angle_alpha   90.00
_cell.angle_beta   90.00
_cell.angle_gamma   90.00
#
_symmetry.space_group_name_H-M   'P 1'
#
loop_
_entity.id
_entity.type
_entity.pdbx_description
1 polymer ?
#
loop_
_entity_poly.entity_id
_entity_poly.type
_entity_poly.pdbx_seq_one_letter_code
_entity_poly.pdbx_strand_id
1 'polypeptide(L)'
;QNFPQLEKFYFNYNVATHDDDDFIFYDCVCDQFISSFWIERQWFVEVAYTRATISIIIKPYRQKWYEFINIDNDDFNVYHSTLLTIRYKPIDEYRQTLLDEIEWILDVATIYHLEISEEDFFIGAIIEIMNLLPDLDSLKLSSITLPTTTLLSIEEREEINFIVYNNEITKVYLEKMNKFDDVLFLIDLFPELKYLQIGCTSDIDINLFLQIILMKINNKTDFNLHLLAISIPTADDSMMKRMQNIIDSKSLLFNYTIKRTYDTIFLRMK
;
A
#
# COMPACT_ATOMS: atom_id res chain seq x y z
N GLN A 1 33.11 -11.80 19.87
CA GLN A 1 33.85 -11.60 18.61
C GLN A 1 33.04 -10.60 17.80
N ASN A 2 33.59 -9.38 17.69
CA ASN A 2 33.04 -8.35 16.83
C ASN A 2 33.22 -8.80 15.38
N PHE A 3 32.14 -9.15 14.69
CA PHE A 3 32.17 -9.24 13.23
C PHE A 3 32.22 -7.80 12.70
N PRO A 4 33.34 -7.39 12.10
CA PRO A 4 33.42 -6.05 11.54
C PRO A 4 32.48 -6.00 10.33
N GLN A 5 31.50 -5.10 10.44
CA GLN A 5 30.77 -4.49 9.34
C GLN A 5 30.37 -5.43 8.20
N LEU A 6 29.35 -6.25 8.44
CA LEU A 6 28.63 -6.84 7.34
C LEU A 6 27.76 -5.72 6.71
N GLU A 7 28.35 -4.90 5.85
CA GLU A 7 27.68 -3.75 5.22
C GLU A 7 26.64 -4.18 4.16
N LYS A 8 26.74 -5.39 3.65
CA LYS A 8 25.85 -5.90 2.60
C LYS A 8 25.66 -7.41 2.76
N PHE A 9 24.53 -7.79 3.26
CA PHE A 9 24.07 -9.17 3.23
C PHE A 9 22.78 -9.20 2.41
N TYR A 10 22.72 -10.08 1.44
CA TYR A 10 21.50 -10.40 0.70
C TYR A 10 21.25 -11.88 0.89
N PHE A 11 20.19 -12.21 1.59
CA PHE A 11 19.73 -13.57 1.68
C PHE A 11 18.47 -13.67 0.81
N ASN A 12 18.44 -14.61 -0.09
CA ASN A 12 17.27 -14.91 -0.90
C ASN A 12 17.03 -16.42 -0.81
N TYR A 13 15.92 -16.79 -0.24
CA TYR A 13 15.48 -18.17 -0.13
C TYR A 13 14.21 -18.33 -0.96
N ASN A 14 14.22 -19.26 -1.91
CA ASN A 14 13.10 -19.50 -2.80
C ASN A 14 12.56 -20.90 -2.53
N VAL A 15 11.24 -21.01 -2.44
CA VAL A 15 10.54 -22.28 -2.30
C VAL A 15 9.56 -22.44 -3.43
N ALA A 16 9.58 -23.63 -4.06
CA ALA A 16 8.55 -24.02 -4.99
C ALA A 16 7.32 -24.49 -4.20
N THR A 17 6.15 -23.97 -4.51
CA THR A 17 4.91 -24.22 -3.77
C THR A 17 4.31 -25.62 -3.97
N HIS A 18 5.02 -26.51 -4.66
CA HIS A 18 4.50 -27.84 -5.03
C HIS A 18 5.16 -29.03 -4.32
N ASP A 19 6.12 -28.81 -3.41
CA ASP A 19 6.78 -29.90 -2.69
C ASP A 19 6.32 -29.94 -1.22
N ASP A 20 5.46 -30.93 -0.90
CA ASP A 20 4.89 -31.16 0.43
C ASP A 20 5.94 -31.43 1.54
N ASP A 21 7.17 -31.80 1.18
CA ASP A 21 8.22 -32.18 2.13
C ASP A 21 9.04 -31.00 2.68
N ASP A 22 8.96 -29.80 2.11
CA ASP A 22 9.75 -28.63 2.53
C ASP A 22 9.12 -27.82 3.68
N PHE A 23 7.92 -28.18 4.14
CA PHE A 23 7.15 -27.46 5.16
C PHE A 23 7.86 -27.31 6.52
N ILE A 24 8.69 -28.26 6.89
CA ILE A 24 9.36 -28.31 8.22
C ILE A 24 10.47 -27.25 8.37
N PHE A 25 10.99 -26.72 7.26
CA PHE A 25 12.13 -25.80 7.30
C PHE A 25 11.74 -24.36 7.59
N TYR A 26 10.49 -23.99 7.39
CA TYR A 26 10.01 -22.60 7.47
C TYR A 26 9.81 -22.05 8.88
N ASP A 27 9.34 -22.86 9.81
CA ASP A 27 9.14 -22.49 11.22
C ASP A 27 10.42 -21.97 11.86
N CYS A 28 11.58 -22.35 11.33
CA CYS A 28 12.88 -21.95 11.88
C CYS A 28 13.50 -20.70 11.22
N VAL A 29 13.08 -20.34 10.01
CA VAL A 29 13.82 -19.34 9.21
C VAL A 29 13.35 -17.92 9.52
N CYS A 30 12.05 -17.67 9.56
CA CYS A 30 11.55 -16.29 9.73
C CYS A 30 11.75 -15.76 11.15
N ASP A 31 11.54 -16.56 12.19
CA ASP A 31 11.76 -16.15 13.59
C ASP A 31 13.20 -15.72 13.88
N GLN A 32 14.16 -16.30 13.17
CA GLN A 32 15.57 -15.91 13.31
C GLN A 32 15.87 -14.54 12.75
N PHE A 33 15.09 -14.05 11.79
CA PHE A 33 15.32 -12.77 11.10
C PHE A 33 14.48 -11.61 11.64
N ILE A 34 13.54 -11.88 12.54
CA ILE A 34 12.78 -10.87 13.30
C ILE A 34 13.47 -10.55 14.63
N SER A 35 14.59 -11.19 14.94
CA SER A 35 15.32 -10.96 16.18
C SER A 35 15.89 -9.53 16.26
N SER A 36 16.10 -9.04 17.49
CA SER A 36 16.73 -7.72 17.76
C SER A 36 18.04 -7.51 17.01
N PHE A 37 18.78 -8.57 16.72
CA PHE A 37 20.01 -8.53 15.94
C PHE A 37 19.82 -7.90 14.53
N TRP A 38 18.74 -8.23 13.84
CA TRP A 38 18.46 -7.74 12.50
C TRP A 38 17.82 -6.35 12.53
N ILE A 39 16.92 -6.14 13.49
CA ILE A 39 16.24 -4.87 13.70
C ILE A 39 17.25 -3.76 14.02
N GLU A 40 18.17 -3.99 14.97
CA GLU A 40 19.22 -3.03 15.33
C GLU A 40 20.16 -2.67 14.17
N ARG A 41 20.29 -3.55 13.20
CA ARG A 41 21.09 -3.34 11.98
C ARG A 41 20.29 -2.79 10.82
N GLN A 42 19.03 -2.48 11.05
CA GLN A 42 18.13 -1.98 10.02
C GLN A 42 18.05 -2.94 8.81
N TRP A 43 17.86 -4.22 9.09
CA TRP A 43 17.66 -5.25 8.08
C TRP A 43 16.21 -5.68 8.07
N PHE A 44 15.63 -5.81 6.87
CA PHE A 44 14.20 -6.03 6.66
C PHE A 44 13.94 -7.34 5.96
N VAL A 45 12.85 -7.96 6.37
CA VAL A 45 12.29 -9.13 5.70
C VAL A 45 11.26 -8.65 4.68
N GLU A 46 11.41 -9.09 3.45
CA GLU A 46 10.44 -8.94 2.39
C GLU A 46 10.05 -10.33 1.90
N VAL A 47 8.77 -10.62 1.88
CA VAL A 47 8.24 -11.85 1.30
C VAL A 47 7.68 -11.50 -0.07
N ALA A 48 8.20 -12.11 -1.12
CA ALA A 48 7.74 -11.91 -2.48
C ALA A 48 7.08 -13.18 -3.00
N TYR A 49 5.82 -13.05 -3.41
CA TYR A 49 5.08 -14.12 -4.06
C TYR A 49 5.08 -13.94 -5.57
N THR A 50 5.52 -14.96 -6.29
CA THR A 50 5.48 -15.06 -7.74
C THR A 50 4.78 -16.37 -8.12
N ARG A 51 4.38 -16.53 -9.36
CA ARG A 51 3.50 -17.60 -9.90
C ARG A 51 3.62 -19.02 -9.29
N ALA A 52 4.75 -19.38 -8.73
CA ALA A 52 4.98 -20.73 -8.16
C ALA A 52 6.13 -20.71 -7.14
N THR A 53 6.43 -19.55 -6.57
CA THR A 53 7.58 -19.41 -5.68
C THR A 53 7.33 -18.35 -4.64
N ILE A 54 7.53 -18.70 -3.38
CA ILE A 54 7.66 -17.77 -2.28
C ILE A 54 9.15 -17.48 -2.09
N SER A 55 9.51 -16.21 -2.12
CA SER A 55 10.88 -15.75 -1.89
C SER A 55 10.95 -14.93 -0.61
N ILE A 56 11.76 -15.37 0.34
CA ILE A 56 12.06 -14.60 1.54
C ILE A 56 13.37 -13.87 1.29
N ILE A 57 13.32 -12.54 1.30
CA ILE A 57 14.45 -11.68 0.98
C ILE A 57 14.79 -10.84 2.20
N ILE A 58 16.03 -10.97 2.69
CA ILE A 58 16.57 -10.13 3.75
C ILE A 58 17.57 -9.19 3.12
N LYS A 59 17.35 -7.90 3.31
CA LYS A 59 18.19 -6.86 2.71
C LYS A 59 18.36 -5.67 3.64
N PRO A 60 19.48 -4.91 3.49
CA PRO A 60 19.65 -3.67 4.22
C PRO A 60 18.51 -2.70 3.96
N TYR A 61 18.21 -1.89 4.97
CA TYR A 61 17.20 -0.85 4.86
C TYR A 61 17.46 0.04 3.65
N ARG A 62 16.40 0.22 2.91
CA ARG A 62 16.27 1.31 1.93
C ARG A 62 14.92 1.95 2.18
N GLN A 63 14.89 3.26 2.20
CA GLN A 63 13.65 4.01 2.37
C GLN A 63 12.52 3.42 1.51
N LYS A 64 11.43 3.06 2.17
CA LYS A 64 10.28 2.42 1.54
C LYS A 64 9.20 3.44 1.25
N TRP A 65 8.31 3.13 0.31
CA TRP A 65 7.22 4.02 -0.09
C TRP A 65 6.27 4.40 1.08
N TYR A 66 6.13 3.56 2.08
CA TYR A 66 5.28 3.79 3.25
C TYR A 66 5.93 4.63 4.36
N GLU A 67 7.18 5.01 4.21
CA GLU A 67 7.95 5.76 5.22
C GLU A 67 8.02 7.26 4.95
N PHE A 68 7.60 7.72 3.78
CA PHE A 68 7.69 9.14 3.37
C PHE A 68 6.88 10.11 4.24
N ILE A 69 6.15 9.62 5.22
CA ILE A 69 5.13 10.37 5.94
C ILE A 69 5.67 11.05 7.19
N ASN A 70 6.74 10.53 7.77
CA ASN A 70 7.27 11.03 9.06
C ASN A 70 8.36 12.08 8.89
N ILE A 71 8.12 13.13 8.06
CA ILE A 71 9.09 14.24 7.91
C ILE A 71 9.25 15.05 9.21
N ASP A 72 8.32 14.95 10.15
CA ASP A 72 8.28 15.79 11.36
C ASP A 72 8.41 15.04 12.69
N ASN A 73 8.45 13.70 12.69
CA ASN A 73 8.60 12.92 13.92
C ASN A 73 9.81 12.00 13.82
N ASP A 74 10.80 12.23 14.69
CA ASP A 74 12.00 11.39 14.88
C ASP A 74 11.68 10.00 15.48
N ASP A 75 10.43 9.72 15.82
CA ASP A 75 9.97 8.40 16.28
C ASP A 75 9.72 7.46 15.09
N PHE A 76 10.81 7.05 14.45
CA PHE A 76 10.79 5.88 13.58
C PHE A 76 10.55 4.63 14.43
N ASN A 77 9.31 4.22 14.57
CA ASN A 77 8.98 2.87 14.99
C ASN A 77 9.36 1.90 13.85
N VAL A 78 10.66 1.63 13.77
CA VAL A 78 11.29 0.69 12.82
C VAL A 78 10.83 -0.76 13.05
N TYR A 79 10.03 -0.99 14.09
CA TYR A 79 9.73 -2.32 14.62
C TYR A 79 8.74 -3.15 13.79
N HIS A 80 8.09 -2.56 12.80
CA HIS A 80 7.05 -3.25 12.03
C HIS A 80 7.26 -3.01 10.53
N SER A 81 8.06 -3.85 9.90
CA SER A 81 8.47 -3.61 8.51
C SER A 81 8.38 -4.83 7.60
N THR A 82 7.55 -5.81 7.93
CA THR A 82 7.37 -6.95 7.05
C THR A 82 6.50 -6.57 5.86
N LEU A 83 7.07 -6.61 4.68
CA LEU A 83 6.43 -6.31 3.42
C LEU A 83 6.13 -7.61 2.67
N LEU A 84 4.86 -7.86 2.36
CA LEU A 84 4.43 -8.86 1.39
C LEU A 84 4.29 -8.20 0.01
N THR A 85 5.01 -8.71 -0.98
CA THR A 85 4.92 -8.26 -2.37
C THR A 85 4.31 -9.36 -3.24
N ILE A 86 3.16 -9.09 -3.84
CA ILE A 86 2.49 -9.99 -4.79
C ILE A 86 2.78 -9.51 -6.20
N ARG A 87 3.49 -10.33 -6.98
CA ARG A 87 3.92 -10.04 -8.36
C ARG A 87 3.24 -10.91 -9.39
N TYR A 88 2.07 -11.42 -9.09
CA TYR A 88 1.34 -12.32 -9.96
C TYR A 88 -0.16 -12.11 -9.80
N LYS A 89 -0.87 -12.04 -10.91
CA LYS A 89 -2.33 -12.01 -10.92
C LYS A 89 -2.84 -13.45 -11.01
N PRO A 90 -3.44 -13.99 -9.94
CA PRO A 90 -4.02 -15.32 -10.02
C PRO A 90 -5.15 -15.32 -11.08
N ILE A 91 -5.15 -16.32 -11.92
CA ILE A 91 -6.33 -16.67 -12.70
C ILE A 91 -7.33 -17.26 -11.69
N ASP A 92 -8.63 -17.09 -11.90
CA ASP A 92 -9.67 -17.48 -10.92
C ASP A 92 -9.49 -18.91 -10.36
N GLU A 93 -8.97 -19.84 -11.15
CA GLU A 93 -8.65 -21.23 -10.72
C GLU A 93 -7.56 -21.32 -9.64
N TYR A 94 -6.67 -20.33 -9.54
CA TYR A 94 -5.55 -20.30 -8.58
C TYR A 94 -5.72 -19.30 -7.46
N ARG A 95 -6.90 -18.67 -7.35
CA ARG A 95 -7.20 -17.71 -6.31
C ARG A 95 -7.11 -18.32 -4.92
N GLN A 96 -7.72 -19.50 -4.74
CA GLN A 96 -7.67 -20.22 -3.47
C GLN A 96 -6.23 -20.58 -3.09
N THR A 97 -5.43 -21.04 -4.03
CA THR A 97 -4.02 -21.34 -3.79
C THR A 97 -3.25 -20.14 -3.27
N LEU A 98 -3.49 -18.93 -3.83
CA LEU A 98 -2.87 -17.72 -3.33
C LEU A 98 -3.27 -17.41 -1.88
N LEU A 99 -4.54 -17.60 -1.52
CA LEU A 99 -5.01 -17.36 -0.16
C LEU A 99 -4.42 -18.37 0.82
N ASP A 100 -4.39 -19.65 0.46
CA ASP A 100 -3.79 -20.70 1.27
C ASP A 100 -2.28 -20.45 1.51
N GLU A 101 -1.57 -19.94 0.51
CA GLU A 101 -0.16 -19.59 0.63
C GLU A 101 0.06 -18.31 1.46
N ILE A 102 -0.86 -17.34 1.43
CA ILE A 102 -0.82 -16.18 2.33
C ILE A 102 -1.07 -16.61 3.77
N GLU A 103 -2.05 -17.47 4.03
CA GLU A 103 -2.29 -18.04 5.37
C GLU A 103 -1.03 -18.71 5.90
N TRP A 104 -0.37 -19.48 5.06
CA TRP A 104 0.89 -20.11 5.43
C TRP A 104 2.01 -19.08 5.74
N ILE A 105 2.11 -17.97 4.98
CA ILE A 105 3.07 -16.89 5.29
C ILE A 105 2.77 -16.27 6.65
N LEU A 106 1.49 -16.17 7.04
CA LEU A 106 1.08 -15.60 8.32
C LEU A 106 1.45 -16.47 9.52
N ASP A 107 1.61 -17.79 9.34
CA ASP A 107 2.11 -18.67 10.39
C ASP A 107 3.57 -18.33 10.77
N VAL A 108 4.31 -17.69 9.86
CA VAL A 108 5.74 -17.39 10.04
C VAL A 108 6.06 -15.89 10.13
N ALA A 109 5.17 -15.00 9.72
CA ALA A 109 5.42 -13.55 9.74
C ALA A 109 4.14 -12.71 9.83
N THR A 110 4.13 -11.70 10.70
CA THR A 110 3.08 -10.67 10.70
C THR A 110 3.34 -9.69 9.55
N ILE A 111 2.34 -9.45 8.71
CA ILE A 111 2.44 -8.57 7.55
C ILE A 111 1.83 -7.21 7.87
N TYR A 112 2.63 -6.15 7.81
CA TYR A 112 2.19 -4.76 8.03
C TYR A 112 2.05 -3.97 6.74
N HIS A 113 2.71 -4.41 5.67
CA HIS A 113 2.71 -3.70 4.39
C HIS A 113 2.43 -4.69 3.25
N LEU A 114 1.49 -4.34 2.37
CA LEU A 114 1.15 -5.13 1.19
C LEU A 114 1.44 -4.32 -0.08
N GLU A 115 2.17 -4.91 -1.01
CA GLU A 115 2.40 -4.37 -2.35
C GLU A 115 1.90 -5.35 -3.41
N ILE A 116 0.93 -4.93 -4.22
CA ILE A 116 0.43 -5.68 -5.38
C ILE A 116 0.96 -4.98 -6.63
N SER A 117 1.96 -5.60 -7.26
CA SER A 117 2.68 -5.03 -8.40
C SER A 117 2.04 -5.33 -9.75
N GLU A 118 1.01 -6.18 -9.80
CA GLU A 118 0.28 -6.49 -11.02
C GLU A 118 -0.76 -5.42 -11.35
N GLU A 119 -0.87 -5.08 -12.63
CA GLU A 119 -1.90 -4.16 -13.11
C GLU A 119 -3.28 -4.82 -13.13
N ASP A 120 -4.32 -4.00 -12.99
CA ASP A 120 -5.73 -4.40 -13.10
C ASP A 120 -6.12 -5.56 -12.16
N PHE A 121 -5.57 -5.53 -10.96
CA PHE A 121 -5.94 -6.51 -9.94
C PHE A 121 -7.40 -6.29 -9.52
N PHE A 122 -8.17 -7.38 -9.47
CA PHE A 122 -9.59 -7.31 -9.14
C PHE A 122 -9.79 -6.97 -7.66
N ILE A 123 -10.62 -5.97 -7.39
CA ILE A 123 -10.81 -5.47 -6.01
C ILE A 123 -11.31 -6.54 -5.04
N GLY A 124 -12.15 -7.46 -5.47
CA GLY A 124 -12.61 -8.56 -4.62
C GLY A 124 -11.46 -9.44 -4.12
N ALA A 125 -10.47 -9.74 -4.98
CA ALA A 125 -9.29 -10.49 -4.54
C ALA A 125 -8.41 -9.69 -3.56
N ILE A 126 -8.31 -8.36 -3.74
CA ILE A 126 -7.63 -7.48 -2.78
C ILE A 126 -8.33 -7.55 -1.41
N ILE A 127 -9.66 -7.50 -1.40
CA ILE A 127 -10.50 -7.59 -0.20
C ILE A 127 -10.27 -8.90 0.54
N GLU A 128 -10.25 -10.02 -0.16
CA GLU A 128 -9.98 -11.33 0.44
C GLU A 128 -8.59 -11.42 1.06
N ILE A 129 -7.56 -10.93 0.34
CA ILE A 129 -6.20 -10.86 0.86
C ILE A 129 -6.13 -9.98 2.12
N MET A 130 -6.79 -8.84 2.12
CA MET A 130 -6.83 -7.94 3.28
C MET A 130 -7.52 -8.56 4.49
N ASN A 131 -8.56 -9.38 4.28
CA ASN A 131 -9.23 -10.11 5.35
C ASN A 131 -8.30 -11.10 6.07
N LEU A 132 -7.28 -11.61 5.38
CA LEU A 132 -6.26 -12.46 5.97
C LEU A 132 -5.17 -11.66 6.71
N LEU A 133 -5.05 -10.34 6.47
CA LEU A 133 -3.96 -9.49 6.98
C LEU A 133 -4.48 -8.49 8.02
N PRO A 134 -4.80 -8.91 9.26
CA PRO A 134 -5.44 -8.04 10.25
C PRO A 134 -4.57 -6.86 10.71
N ASP A 135 -3.25 -7.01 10.67
CA ASP A 135 -2.28 -5.99 11.12
C ASP A 135 -1.81 -5.06 9.98
N LEU A 136 -2.50 -5.07 8.84
CA LEU A 136 -2.09 -4.31 7.66
C LEU A 136 -2.26 -2.80 7.88
N ASP A 137 -1.14 -2.04 7.91
CA ASP A 137 -1.11 -0.57 8.04
C ASP A 137 -1.04 0.15 6.68
N SER A 138 -0.41 -0.48 5.68
CA SER A 138 -0.22 0.19 4.40
C SER A 138 -0.38 -0.72 3.18
N LEU A 139 -0.99 -0.16 2.14
CA LEU A 139 -1.32 -0.84 0.90
C LEU A 139 -0.77 -0.09 -0.31
N LYS A 140 -0.03 -0.77 -1.18
CA LYS A 140 0.40 -0.26 -2.48
C LYS A 140 -0.18 -1.11 -3.59
N LEU A 141 -0.79 -0.46 -4.57
CA LEU A 141 -1.43 -1.08 -5.72
C LEU A 141 -0.86 -0.47 -7.01
N SER A 142 -0.51 -1.29 -7.99
CA SER A 142 -0.16 -0.78 -9.32
C SER A 142 -1.36 -0.13 -10.01
N SER A 143 -2.47 -0.82 -10.07
CA SER A 143 -3.78 -0.30 -10.47
C SER A 143 -4.88 -1.19 -9.89
N ILE A 144 -6.13 -0.73 -9.99
CA ILE A 144 -7.30 -1.52 -9.58
C ILE A 144 -8.33 -1.60 -10.69
N THR A 145 -9.06 -2.69 -10.71
CA THR A 145 -10.25 -2.85 -11.53
C THR A 145 -11.46 -2.94 -10.61
N LEU A 146 -12.30 -1.92 -10.67
CA LEU A 146 -13.57 -1.92 -9.96
C LEU A 146 -14.63 -2.69 -10.78
N PRO A 147 -15.47 -3.52 -10.13
CA PRO A 147 -16.62 -4.09 -10.79
C PRO A 147 -17.53 -2.96 -11.30
N THR A 148 -18.15 -3.17 -12.45
CA THR A 148 -19.20 -2.25 -12.91
C THR A 148 -20.29 -2.23 -11.85
N THR A 149 -20.61 -1.04 -11.32
CA THR A 149 -21.40 -0.77 -10.10
C THR A 149 -22.77 -1.45 -10.01
N THR A 150 -23.23 -2.07 -11.07
CA THR A 150 -24.52 -2.77 -11.14
C THR A 150 -24.48 -4.22 -10.70
N LEU A 151 -23.31 -4.79 -10.38
CA LEU A 151 -23.12 -6.25 -10.24
C LEU A 151 -22.44 -6.72 -8.95
N LEU A 152 -22.23 -5.87 -7.95
CA LEU A 152 -21.78 -6.37 -6.65
C LEU A 152 -22.88 -7.25 -6.04
N SER A 153 -22.54 -8.52 -5.78
CA SER A 153 -23.41 -9.42 -5.04
C SER A 153 -23.66 -8.89 -3.61
N ILE A 154 -24.66 -9.46 -2.94
CA ILE A 154 -24.91 -9.11 -1.53
C ILE A 154 -23.67 -9.49 -0.68
N GLU A 155 -23.07 -10.63 -0.97
CA GLU A 155 -21.89 -11.15 -0.29
C GLU A 155 -20.67 -10.21 -0.44
N GLU A 156 -20.36 -9.77 -1.65
CA GLU A 156 -19.28 -8.80 -1.89
C GLU A 156 -19.50 -7.46 -1.15
N ARG A 157 -20.76 -7.02 -1.03
CA ARG A 157 -21.08 -5.82 -0.25
C ARG A 157 -20.87 -6.01 1.26
N GLU A 158 -21.21 -7.18 1.78
CA GLU A 158 -21.00 -7.51 3.18
C GLU A 158 -19.52 -7.60 3.49
N GLU A 159 -18.71 -8.18 2.61
CA GLU A 159 -17.25 -8.25 2.74
C GLU A 159 -16.61 -6.84 2.70
N ILE A 160 -17.03 -5.98 1.76
CA ILE A 160 -16.59 -4.59 1.71
C ILE A 160 -16.93 -3.86 3.02
N ASN A 161 -18.16 -4.00 3.51
CA ASN A 161 -18.55 -3.39 4.77
C ASN A 161 -17.74 -3.92 5.96
N PHE A 162 -17.47 -5.22 5.99
CA PHE A 162 -16.64 -5.81 7.03
C PHE A 162 -15.24 -5.18 7.05
N ILE A 163 -14.60 -5.00 5.88
CA ILE A 163 -13.31 -4.33 5.78
C ILE A 163 -13.40 -2.88 6.22
N VAL A 164 -14.39 -2.12 5.75
CA VAL A 164 -14.55 -0.70 6.13
C VAL A 164 -14.58 -0.53 7.65
N TYR A 165 -15.15 -1.48 8.37
CA TYR A 165 -15.26 -1.38 9.85
C TYR A 165 -14.06 -1.94 10.61
N ASN A 166 -13.27 -2.82 10.01
CA ASN A 166 -12.27 -3.59 10.76
C ASN A 166 -10.81 -3.36 10.30
N ASN A 167 -10.59 -2.60 9.20
CA ASN A 167 -9.21 -2.34 8.77
C ASN A 167 -8.60 -1.13 9.48
N GLU A 168 -7.29 -1.21 9.69
CA GLU A 168 -6.47 -0.14 10.28
C GLU A 168 -5.53 0.51 9.26
N ILE A 169 -5.84 0.39 7.96
CA ILE A 169 -4.99 0.91 6.91
C ILE A 169 -4.97 2.43 6.94
N THR A 170 -3.79 2.98 7.21
CA THR A 170 -3.57 4.42 7.29
C THR A 170 -2.89 5.00 6.04
N LYS A 171 -2.30 4.14 5.19
CA LYS A 171 -1.49 4.57 4.04
C LYS A 171 -1.86 3.77 2.80
N VAL A 172 -2.21 4.49 1.73
CA VAL A 172 -2.49 3.89 0.43
C VAL A 172 -1.70 4.58 -0.67
N TYR A 173 -1.08 3.78 -1.52
CA TYR A 173 -0.42 4.23 -2.73
C TYR A 173 -1.01 3.50 -3.95
N LEU A 174 -1.67 4.24 -4.85
CA LEU A 174 -2.14 3.79 -6.15
C LEU A 174 -1.18 4.32 -7.22
N GLU A 175 -0.37 3.45 -7.84
CA GLU A 175 0.65 3.88 -8.82
C GLU A 175 0.03 4.43 -10.10
N LYS A 176 -1.12 3.87 -10.51
CA LYS A 176 -1.81 4.26 -11.74
C LYS A 176 -3.32 4.32 -11.51
N MET A 177 -3.85 5.52 -11.52
CA MET A 177 -5.28 5.77 -11.50
C MET A 177 -5.83 5.67 -12.93
N ASN A 178 -6.79 4.79 -13.15
CA ASN A 178 -7.46 4.64 -14.44
C ASN A 178 -8.70 5.55 -14.52
N LYS A 179 -9.43 5.69 -13.41
CA LYS A 179 -10.65 6.52 -13.28
C LYS A 179 -10.68 7.22 -11.93
N PHE A 180 -11.42 8.31 -11.85
CA PHE A 180 -11.65 9.00 -10.57
C PHE A 180 -12.35 8.11 -9.55
N ASP A 181 -13.24 7.24 -10.01
CA ASP A 181 -13.98 6.29 -9.17
C ASP A 181 -13.05 5.34 -8.41
N ASP A 182 -11.88 5.01 -8.97
CA ASP A 182 -10.89 4.16 -8.30
C ASP A 182 -10.45 4.79 -6.98
N VAL A 183 -10.15 6.09 -7.01
CA VAL A 183 -9.69 6.83 -5.83
C VAL A 183 -10.84 7.09 -4.86
N LEU A 184 -12.03 7.43 -5.37
CA LEU A 184 -13.22 7.63 -4.52
C LEU A 184 -13.58 6.37 -3.77
N PHE A 185 -13.47 5.21 -4.43
CA PHE A 185 -13.68 3.91 -3.81
C PHE A 185 -12.66 3.63 -2.69
N LEU A 186 -11.37 3.89 -2.94
CA LEU A 186 -10.33 3.71 -1.91
C LEU A 186 -10.56 4.62 -0.69
N ILE A 187 -11.00 5.87 -0.91
CA ILE A 187 -11.37 6.78 0.17
C ILE A 187 -12.58 6.24 0.97
N ASP A 188 -13.52 5.56 0.31
CA ASP A 188 -14.66 4.96 1.00
C ASP A 188 -14.29 3.67 1.74
N LEU A 189 -13.38 2.89 1.17
CA LEU A 189 -12.93 1.62 1.74
C LEU A 189 -12.05 1.80 2.99
N PHE A 190 -11.28 2.89 3.08
CA PHE A 190 -10.31 3.13 4.14
C PHE A 190 -10.68 4.38 4.98
N PRO A 191 -11.54 4.27 5.99
CA PRO A 191 -11.95 5.42 6.81
C PRO A 191 -10.81 6.01 7.64
N GLU A 192 -9.83 5.20 8.05
CA GLU A 192 -8.66 5.61 8.85
C GLU A 192 -7.49 6.15 8.00
N LEU A 193 -7.73 6.39 6.71
CA LEU A 193 -6.70 6.80 5.77
C LEU A 193 -6.13 8.18 6.13
N LYS A 194 -4.82 8.22 6.44
CA LYS A 194 -4.05 9.45 6.75
C LYS A 194 -3.17 9.90 5.60
N TYR A 195 -2.76 8.97 4.77
CA TYR A 195 -1.89 9.21 3.63
C TYR A 195 -2.42 8.54 2.37
N LEU A 196 -2.56 9.34 1.30
CA LEU A 196 -2.97 8.87 -0.01
C LEU A 196 -1.99 9.37 -1.07
N GLN A 197 -1.33 8.48 -1.76
CA GLN A 197 -0.53 8.80 -2.93
C GLN A 197 -1.17 8.22 -4.19
N ILE A 198 -1.22 9.03 -5.25
CA ILE A 198 -1.90 8.68 -6.50
C ILE A 198 -1.01 9.04 -7.67
N GLY A 199 -0.75 8.07 -8.54
CA GLY A 199 -0.15 8.30 -9.85
C GLY A 199 -1.23 8.64 -10.88
N CYS A 200 -1.08 9.77 -11.55
CA CYS A 200 -1.97 10.23 -12.60
C CYS A 200 -1.30 10.10 -13.97
N THR A 201 -2.07 9.68 -14.97
CA THR A 201 -1.64 9.76 -16.36
C THR A 201 -1.79 11.19 -16.89
N SER A 202 -1.10 11.52 -18.00
CA SER A 202 -1.12 12.86 -18.62
C SER A 202 -2.51 13.32 -19.07
N ASP A 203 -3.43 12.40 -19.29
CA ASP A 203 -4.73 12.66 -19.90
C ASP A 203 -5.82 13.03 -18.88
N ILE A 204 -5.47 13.04 -17.60
CA ILE A 204 -6.42 13.32 -16.53
C ILE A 204 -6.54 14.84 -16.32
N ASP A 205 -7.77 15.36 -16.29
CA ASP A 205 -8.04 16.72 -15.83
C ASP A 205 -7.78 16.81 -14.32
N ILE A 206 -6.55 17.19 -13.98
CA ILE A 206 -6.09 17.28 -12.59
C ILE A 206 -6.89 18.29 -11.77
N ASN A 207 -7.43 19.35 -12.40
CA ASN A 207 -8.18 20.36 -11.69
C ASN A 207 -9.55 19.82 -11.27
N LEU A 208 -10.22 19.12 -12.17
CA LEU A 208 -11.48 18.45 -11.88
C LEU A 208 -11.27 17.33 -10.85
N PHE A 209 -10.20 16.53 -11.02
CA PHE A 209 -9.85 15.48 -10.09
C PHE A 209 -9.65 16.02 -8.67
N LEU A 210 -8.81 17.05 -8.51
CA LEU A 210 -8.54 17.67 -7.21
C LEU A 210 -9.82 18.18 -6.55
N GLN A 211 -10.68 18.85 -7.33
CA GLN A 211 -11.95 19.34 -6.82
C GLN A 211 -12.85 18.21 -6.31
N ILE A 212 -13.01 17.13 -7.08
CA ILE A 212 -13.84 15.99 -6.71
C ILE A 212 -13.32 15.33 -5.43
N ILE A 213 -12.02 15.09 -5.36
CA ILE A 213 -11.40 14.44 -4.19
C ILE A 213 -11.55 15.30 -2.93
N LEU A 214 -11.23 16.59 -3.00
CA LEU A 214 -11.32 17.47 -1.83
C LEU A 214 -12.78 17.69 -1.38
N MET A 215 -13.73 17.75 -2.31
CA MET A 215 -15.15 17.76 -1.95
C MET A 215 -15.58 16.47 -1.26
N LYS A 216 -15.11 15.31 -1.73
CA LYS A 216 -15.39 14.01 -1.11
C LYS A 216 -14.84 13.95 0.31
N ILE A 217 -13.59 14.38 0.51
CA ILE A 217 -12.93 14.42 1.82
C ILE A 217 -13.69 15.34 2.79
N ASN A 218 -14.03 16.55 2.36
CA ASN A 218 -14.74 17.52 3.19
C ASN A 218 -16.17 17.11 3.60
N ASN A 219 -16.79 16.23 2.81
CA ASN A 219 -18.13 15.73 3.11
C ASN A 219 -18.13 14.57 4.12
N LYS A 220 -16.97 14.03 4.47
CA LYS A 220 -16.81 12.97 5.49
C LYS A 220 -16.43 13.61 6.83
N THR A 221 -17.30 13.53 7.83
CA THR A 221 -17.11 14.18 9.14
C THR A 221 -15.92 13.67 9.93
N ASP A 222 -15.57 12.40 9.77
CA ASP A 222 -14.53 11.73 10.56
C ASP A 222 -13.29 11.36 9.73
N PHE A 223 -13.20 11.85 8.51
CA PHE A 223 -12.09 11.54 7.61
C PHE A 223 -10.90 12.47 7.86
N ASN A 224 -9.76 11.89 8.28
CA ASN A 224 -8.60 12.64 8.73
C ASN A 224 -7.38 12.45 7.81
N LEU A 225 -7.52 12.81 6.53
CA LEU A 225 -6.41 12.74 5.59
C LEU A 225 -5.41 13.88 5.87
N HIS A 226 -4.20 13.51 6.26
CA HIS A 226 -3.14 14.47 6.54
C HIS A 226 -2.34 14.86 5.29
N LEU A 227 -2.19 13.92 4.36
CA LEU A 227 -1.36 14.12 3.18
C LEU A 227 -1.94 13.45 1.95
N LEU A 228 -2.19 14.27 0.93
CA LEU A 228 -2.49 13.84 -0.43
C LEU A 228 -1.26 14.11 -1.31
N ALA A 229 -0.67 13.07 -1.88
CA ALA A 229 0.42 13.17 -2.84
C ALA A 229 -0.08 12.78 -4.24
N ILE A 230 0.13 13.64 -5.22
CA ILE A 230 -0.31 13.42 -6.60
C ILE A 230 0.92 13.42 -7.50
N SER A 231 1.24 12.25 -8.06
CA SER A 231 2.38 12.07 -8.97
C SER A 231 1.90 12.23 -10.42
N ILE A 232 2.45 13.21 -11.12
CA ILE A 232 2.08 13.55 -12.49
C ILE A 232 3.37 13.71 -13.29
N PRO A 233 3.61 12.95 -14.36
CA PRO A 233 4.87 12.97 -15.11
C PRO A 233 5.26 14.34 -15.67
N THR A 234 4.30 15.25 -15.80
CA THR A 234 4.49 16.61 -16.35
C THR A 234 4.25 17.70 -15.31
N ALA A 235 4.28 17.37 -14.01
CA ALA A 235 4.05 18.35 -12.96
C ALA A 235 5.08 19.48 -13.00
N ASP A 236 4.61 20.70 -13.07
CA ASP A 236 5.41 21.92 -13.03
C ASP A 236 4.88 22.92 -11.98
N ASP A 237 5.61 23.98 -11.79
CA ASP A 237 5.22 25.04 -10.83
C ASP A 237 3.94 25.78 -11.28
N SER A 238 3.64 25.80 -12.58
CA SER A 238 2.41 26.42 -13.08
C SER A 238 1.19 25.56 -12.73
N MET A 239 1.33 24.24 -12.80
CA MET A 239 0.30 23.30 -12.36
C MET A 239 0.05 23.41 -10.86
N MET A 240 1.11 23.45 -10.04
CA MET A 240 0.99 23.66 -8.60
C MET A 240 0.22 24.95 -8.27
N LYS A 241 0.54 26.07 -8.95
CA LYS A 241 -0.18 27.35 -8.78
C LYS A 241 -1.65 27.26 -9.20
N ARG A 242 -1.97 26.54 -10.28
CA ARG A 242 -3.37 26.32 -10.70
C ARG A 242 -4.14 25.53 -9.65
N MET A 243 -3.55 24.44 -9.13
CA MET A 243 -4.16 23.68 -8.04
C MET A 243 -4.41 24.54 -6.79
N GLN A 244 -3.44 25.36 -6.39
CA GLN A 244 -3.59 26.31 -5.29
C GLN A 244 -4.73 27.27 -5.54
N ASN A 245 -4.81 27.89 -6.73
CA ASN A 245 -5.89 28.81 -7.08
C ASN A 245 -7.28 28.15 -7.01
N ILE A 246 -7.39 26.87 -7.39
CA ILE A 246 -8.66 26.14 -7.30
C ILE A 246 -9.05 25.90 -5.84
N ILE A 247 -8.11 25.47 -5.01
CA ILE A 247 -8.35 25.25 -3.60
C ILE A 247 -8.83 26.54 -2.93
N ASP A 248 -8.14 27.65 -3.17
CA ASP A 248 -8.43 28.95 -2.56
C ASP A 248 -9.75 29.56 -3.09
N SER A 249 -9.95 29.58 -4.40
CA SER A 249 -11.14 30.19 -5.04
C SER A 249 -12.44 29.48 -4.70
N LYS A 250 -12.37 28.17 -4.45
CA LYS A 250 -13.54 27.34 -4.09
C LYS A 250 -13.61 27.05 -2.59
N SER A 251 -12.67 27.59 -1.79
CA SER A 251 -12.58 27.36 -0.34
C SER A 251 -12.62 25.86 0.01
N LEU A 252 -11.90 25.04 -0.77
CA LEU A 252 -11.91 23.60 -0.58
C LEU A 252 -11.13 23.16 0.66
N LEU A 253 -10.10 23.92 1.06
CA LEU A 253 -9.34 23.71 2.29
C LEU A 253 -9.04 25.05 2.96
N PHE A 254 -9.02 25.07 4.29
CA PHE A 254 -8.70 26.30 5.05
C PHE A 254 -7.25 26.36 5.49
N ASN A 255 -6.72 25.24 6.00
CA ASN A 255 -5.35 25.14 6.50
C ASN A 255 -4.60 24.07 5.75
N TYR A 256 -3.80 24.45 4.79
CA TYR A 256 -3.01 23.49 4.01
C TYR A 256 -1.65 24.06 3.61
N THR A 257 -0.75 23.18 3.22
CA THR A 257 0.49 23.53 2.53
C THR A 257 0.61 22.71 1.26
N ILE A 258 1.04 23.35 0.18
CA ILE A 258 1.28 22.68 -1.09
C ILE A 258 2.75 22.79 -1.46
N LYS A 259 3.39 21.70 -1.85
CA LYS A 259 4.79 21.64 -2.23
C LYS A 259 4.97 20.65 -3.38
N ARG A 260 5.85 20.96 -4.32
CA ARG A 260 6.24 20.03 -5.38
C ARG A 260 7.66 19.52 -5.14
N THR A 261 7.85 18.24 -5.38
CA THR A 261 9.17 17.60 -5.40
C THR A 261 9.20 16.68 -6.63
N TYR A 262 10.02 16.98 -7.61
CA TYR A 262 10.05 16.31 -8.93
C TYR A 262 8.65 16.30 -9.57
N ASP A 263 8.13 15.12 -9.89
CA ASP A 263 6.84 14.89 -10.53
C ASP A 263 5.69 14.70 -9.53
N THR A 264 5.92 14.95 -8.25
CA THR A 264 4.91 14.77 -7.22
C THR A 264 4.57 16.08 -6.52
N ILE A 265 3.27 16.38 -6.45
CA ILE A 265 2.70 17.50 -5.71
C ILE A 265 2.14 16.96 -4.39
N PHE A 266 2.63 17.49 -3.29
CA PHE A 266 2.24 17.15 -1.93
C PHE A 266 1.30 18.21 -1.40
N LEU A 267 0.10 17.81 -1.01
CA LEU A 267 -0.91 18.64 -0.36
C LEU A 267 -1.08 18.15 1.08
N ARG A 268 -0.54 18.89 2.03
CA ARG A 268 -0.65 18.59 3.47
C ARG A 268 -1.80 19.38 4.04
N MET A 269 -2.72 18.69 4.69
CA MET A 269 -3.88 19.24 5.40
C MET A 269 -3.57 19.29 6.90
N LYS A 270 -4.02 20.36 7.58
CA LYS A 270 -3.78 20.60 9.02
C LYS A 270 -5.07 20.61 9.77
#